data_d9b5a6be90044a6bae87cc54b54a6049
#
_entry.id   d9b5a6be90044a6bae87cc54b54a6049
#
_cell.length_a   1.000
_cell.length_b   1.000
_cell.length_c   1.000
_cell.angle_alpha   90.00
_cell.angle_beta   90.00
_cell.angle_gamma   90.00
#
_symmetry.space_group_name_H-M   'P 1'
#
loop_
_entity.id
_entity.type
_entity.pdbx_description
1 polymer ?
#
loop_
_entity_poly.entity_id
_entity_poly.type
_entity_poly.pdbx_seq_one_letter_code
_entity_poly.pdbx_strand_id
1 'polypeptide(L)'
;MDGMAPVAASGDFAADVAAFSNYWRHTTERLARLPARPNRDAATYDLAESLKQAAREARFVFLRRHARTLYDRLTDNRTKFVRIERLVYEAAALVPGLVPTQAQVAAEAELRQSEKDGVEIDQGILCNQFLADPECGLHLCHAMLLPREESSDALAKFQRDGSLDLGCARVERQGKAAVLLLSNRRFLNSEDNATQAATEIGADVCILDRQSEVAVLRGDVVPEGKYAGRRVYNAGINLTHLYYGKIPFLWFLIRDMGFVNKMFRGLARPDVAPDEVAGDSIEKLWISAVETFAIGGGCQILLASDFNIAGRDAYMTLPARKEGIIPAMANLRLQRFVGDRLARQAIMYERRIECDSEVGRMICDEVVAPEEIDATITR
;
A
#
# COMPACT_ATOMS: atom_id res chain seq x y z
N MET A 1 -22.32 6.02 -35.51
CA MET A 1 -21.47 6.15 -34.28
C MET A 1 -21.64 7.58 -33.78
N ASP A 2 -22.61 7.85 -32.91
CA ASP A 2 -22.70 9.16 -32.25
C ASP A 2 -21.65 9.20 -31.14
N GLY A 3 -20.44 9.60 -31.53
CA GLY A 3 -19.38 9.89 -30.60
C GLY A 3 -19.72 11.20 -29.89
N MET A 4 -19.92 11.13 -28.58
CA MET A 4 -20.03 12.35 -27.78
C MET A 4 -18.73 13.14 -27.95
N ALA A 5 -18.84 14.44 -28.29
CA ALA A 5 -17.67 15.31 -28.47
C ALA A 5 -16.82 15.32 -27.18
N PRO A 6 -15.49 15.38 -27.29
CA PRO A 6 -14.62 15.51 -26.13
C PRO A 6 -15.01 16.75 -25.32
N VAL A 7 -15.09 16.60 -23.99
CA VAL A 7 -15.36 17.73 -23.09
C VAL A 7 -14.08 18.54 -22.93
N ALA A 8 -14.18 19.85 -23.13
CA ALA A 8 -13.09 20.81 -22.88
C ALA A 8 -13.32 21.51 -21.53
N ALA A 9 -12.26 21.71 -20.77
CA ALA A 9 -12.33 22.47 -19.53
C ALA A 9 -12.47 23.98 -19.82
N SER A 10 -13.44 24.62 -19.20
CA SER A 10 -13.65 26.08 -19.30
C SER A 10 -12.72 26.86 -18.36
N GLY A 11 -12.29 26.23 -17.27
CA GLY A 11 -11.53 26.80 -16.17
C GLY A 11 -12.37 27.25 -14.98
N ASP A 12 -13.70 27.30 -15.13
CA ASP A 12 -14.60 27.45 -14.00
C ASP A 12 -14.88 26.08 -13.36
N PHE A 13 -14.57 25.94 -12.09
CA PHE A 13 -14.69 24.65 -11.39
C PHE A 13 -16.12 24.11 -11.39
N ALA A 14 -17.11 24.97 -11.11
CA ALA A 14 -18.49 24.51 -10.96
C ALA A 14 -19.11 24.13 -12.32
N ALA A 15 -18.84 24.93 -13.36
CA ALA A 15 -19.27 24.65 -14.71
C ALA A 15 -18.63 23.36 -15.25
N ASP A 16 -17.32 23.18 -15.00
CA ASP A 16 -16.59 21.98 -15.43
C ASP A 16 -17.05 20.73 -14.67
N VAL A 17 -17.32 20.80 -13.37
CA VAL A 17 -17.92 19.70 -12.61
C VAL A 17 -19.25 19.27 -13.26
N ALA A 18 -20.13 20.20 -13.59
CA ALA A 18 -21.41 19.88 -14.22
C ALA A 18 -21.23 19.22 -15.61
N ALA A 19 -20.36 19.79 -16.45
CA ALA A 19 -20.12 19.31 -17.81
C ALA A 19 -19.47 17.91 -17.81
N PHE A 20 -18.40 17.72 -17.04
CA PHE A 20 -17.67 16.46 -16.99
C PHE A 20 -18.46 15.34 -16.30
N SER A 21 -19.17 15.65 -15.19
CA SER A 21 -20.05 14.67 -14.54
C SER A 21 -21.16 14.18 -15.48
N ASN A 22 -21.74 15.07 -16.28
CA ASN A 22 -22.71 14.68 -17.30
C ASN A 22 -22.08 13.78 -18.38
N TYR A 23 -20.88 14.09 -18.84
CA TYR A 23 -20.14 13.27 -19.80
C TYR A 23 -19.86 11.86 -19.25
N TRP A 24 -19.32 11.75 -18.03
CA TRP A 24 -19.03 10.46 -17.42
C TRP A 24 -20.29 9.65 -17.14
N ARG A 25 -21.39 10.29 -16.73
CA ARG A 25 -22.68 9.63 -16.55
C ARG A 25 -23.16 8.98 -17.85
N HIS A 26 -23.17 9.71 -18.96
CA HIS A 26 -23.55 9.16 -20.26
C HIS A 26 -22.63 8.02 -20.72
N THR A 27 -21.31 8.14 -20.47
CA THR A 27 -20.36 7.07 -20.79
C THR A 27 -20.64 5.84 -19.96
N THR A 28 -20.91 5.99 -18.66
CA THR A 28 -21.26 4.89 -17.76
C THR A 28 -22.58 4.23 -18.18
N GLU A 29 -23.60 4.98 -18.56
CA GLU A 29 -24.88 4.45 -19.08
C GLU A 29 -24.68 3.65 -20.38
N ARG A 30 -23.77 4.06 -21.25
CA ARG A 30 -23.43 3.31 -22.47
C ARG A 30 -22.70 2.01 -22.15
N LEU A 31 -21.72 2.05 -21.23
CA LEU A 31 -20.99 0.86 -20.76
C LEU A 31 -21.93 -0.14 -20.11
N ALA A 32 -22.90 0.32 -19.32
CA ALA A 32 -23.88 -0.53 -18.63
C ALA A 32 -24.82 -1.28 -19.58
N ARG A 33 -24.95 -0.86 -20.85
CA ARG A 33 -25.73 -1.55 -21.89
C ARG A 33 -24.94 -2.67 -22.57
N LEU A 34 -23.63 -2.73 -22.36
CA LEU A 34 -22.79 -3.79 -22.92
C LEU A 34 -22.84 -5.03 -22.01
N PRO A 35 -22.61 -6.22 -22.56
CA PRO A 35 -22.43 -7.42 -21.74
C PRO A 35 -21.34 -7.25 -20.68
N ALA A 36 -21.42 -8.02 -19.59
CA ALA A 36 -20.32 -8.13 -18.64
C ALA A 36 -19.03 -8.56 -19.35
N ARG A 37 -17.88 -8.08 -18.88
CA ARG A 37 -16.58 -8.25 -19.56
C ARG A 37 -16.31 -9.69 -20.03
N PRO A 38 -16.55 -10.75 -19.24
CA PRO A 38 -16.32 -12.13 -19.68
C PRO A 38 -17.18 -12.58 -20.88
N ASN A 39 -18.29 -11.89 -21.14
CA ASN A 39 -19.27 -12.23 -22.16
C ASN A 39 -19.19 -11.33 -23.40
N ARG A 40 -18.21 -10.47 -23.48
CA ARG A 40 -18.00 -9.57 -24.63
C ARG A 40 -17.31 -10.32 -25.76
N ASP A 41 -17.85 -10.18 -26.97
CA ASP A 41 -17.10 -10.48 -28.20
C ASP A 41 -16.05 -9.40 -28.49
N ALA A 42 -15.22 -9.60 -29.50
CA ALA A 42 -14.16 -8.65 -29.83
C ALA A 42 -14.69 -7.23 -30.09
N ALA A 43 -15.80 -7.08 -30.82
CA ALA A 43 -16.34 -5.77 -31.17
C ALA A 43 -16.90 -5.03 -29.96
N THR A 44 -17.62 -5.71 -29.07
CA THR A 44 -18.14 -5.12 -27.82
C THR A 44 -17.03 -4.86 -26.81
N TYR A 45 -15.96 -5.69 -26.81
CA TYR A 45 -14.77 -5.45 -26.00
C TYR A 45 -14.04 -4.16 -26.44
N ASP A 46 -13.77 -4.02 -27.73
CA ASP A 46 -13.10 -2.85 -28.29
C ASP A 46 -13.94 -1.57 -28.07
N LEU A 47 -15.25 -1.66 -28.19
CA LEU A 47 -16.14 -0.54 -27.89
C LEU A 47 -16.07 -0.15 -26.41
N ALA A 48 -16.09 -1.12 -25.51
CA ALA A 48 -15.99 -0.86 -24.06
C ALA A 48 -14.65 -0.20 -23.70
N GLU A 49 -13.53 -0.72 -24.22
CA GLU A 49 -12.21 -0.13 -23.99
C GLU A 49 -12.11 1.28 -24.56
N SER A 50 -12.66 1.54 -25.76
CA SER A 50 -12.72 2.88 -26.35
C SER A 50 -13.50 3.87 -25.49
N LEU A 51 -14.66 3.46 -24.95
CA LEU A 51 -15.47 4.29 -24.05
C LEU A 51 -14.74 4.57 -22.74
N LYS A 52 -14.10 3.58 -22.15
CA LYS A 52 -13.31 3.74 -20.93
C LYS A 52 -12.12 4.66 -21.15
N GLN A 53 -11.40 4.50 -22.26
CA GLN A 53 -10.26 5.33 -22.60
C GLN A 53 -10.68 6.80 -22.76
N ALA A 54 -11.74 7.07 -23.51
CA ALA A 54 -12.25 8.42 -23.67
C ALA A 54 -12.68 9.07 -22.32
N ALA A 55 -13.30 8.27 -21.45
CA ALA A 55 -13.64 8.74 -20.10
C ALA A 55 -12.41 9.04 -19.24
N ARG A 56 -11.34 8.25 -19.35
CA ARG A 56 -10.06 8.48 -18.65
C ARG A 56 -9.34 9.70 -19.16
N GLU A 57 -9.33 9.94 -20.47
CA GLU A 57 -8.79 11.16 -21.08
C GLU A 57 -9.52 12.41 -20.58
N ALA A 58 -10.85 12.35 -20.49
CA ALA A 58 -11.63 13.42 -19.88
C ALA A 58 -11.25 13.68 -18.40
N ARG A 59 -10.96 12.62 -17.63
CA ARG A 59 -10.46 12.76 -16.24
C ARG A 59 -9.13 13.48 -16.18
N PHE A 60 -8.19 13.15 -17.06
CA PHE A 60 -6.92 13.86 -17.14
C PHE A 60 -7.12 15.35 -17.52
N VAL A 61 -8.02 15.66 -18.46
CA VAL A 61 -8.32 17.05 -18.83
C VAL A 61 -8.87 17.82 -17.64
N PHE A 62 -9.85 17.27 -16.93
CA PHE A 62 -10.43 17.87 -15.73
C PHE A 62 -9.39 18.08 -14.62
N LEU A 63 -8.65 17.01 -14.28
CA LEU A 63 -7.72 17.02 -13.16
C LEU A 63 -6.50 17.90 -13.41
N ARG A 64 -5.97 17.96 -14.63
CA ARG A 64 -4.88 18.90 -14.95
C ARG A 64 -5.25 20.35 -14.66
N ARG A 65 -6.53 20.68 -14.75
CA ARG A 65 -7.01 22.03 -14.47
C ARG A 65 -7.42 22.24 -13.03
N HIS A 66 -7.99 21.24 -12.40
CA HIS A 66 -8.74 21.37 -11.16
C HIS A 66 -8.22 20.53 -9.99
N ALA A 67 -7.17 19.72 -10.14
CA ALA A 67 -6.71 18.83 -9.07
C ALA A 67 -6.43 19.58 -7.77
N ARG A 68 -5.69 20.69 -7.82
CA ARG A 68 -5.41 21.53 -6.64
C ARG A 68 -6.68 22.10 -6.02
N THR A 69 -7.57 22.68 -6.83
CA THR A 69 -8.84 23.23 -6.33
C THR A 69 -9.71 22.17 -5.69
N LEU A 70 -9.74 20.96 -6.29
CA LEU A 70 -10.46 19.81 -5.73
C LEU A 70 -9.84 19.38 -4.39
N TYR A 71 -8.51 19.24 -4.35
CA TYR A 71 -7.78 18.86 -3.14
C TYR A 71 -7.98 19.87 -2.01
N ASP A 72 -7.87 21.17 -2.29
CA ASP A 72 -8.08 22.25 -1.32
C ASP A 72 -9.52 22.22 -0.74
N ARG A 73 -10.54 21.95 -1.58
CA ARG A 73 -11.92 21.78 -1.11
C ARG A 73 -12.11 20.58 -0.20
N LEU A 74 -11.45 19.44 -0.50
CA LEU A 74 -11.54 18.22 0.27
C LEU A 74 -10.81 18.32 1.62
N THR A 75 -9.79 19.18 1.69
CA THR A 75 -8.93 19.33 2.86
C THR A 75 -9.09 20.66 3.58
N ASP A 76 -10.14 21.42 3.25
CA ASP A 76 -10.38 22.77 3.80
C ASP A 76 -9.14 23.68 3.63
N ASN A 77 -8.70 23.84 2.40
CA ASN A 77 -7.45 24.54 2.03
C ASN A 77 -6.21 23.99 2.75
N ARG A 78 -6.12 22.68 2.86
CA ARG A 78 -4.99 21.94 3.51
C ARG A 78 -4.86 22.20 5.02
N THR A 79 -5.93 22.64 5.65
CA THR A 79 -5.99 22.77 7.12
C THR A 79 -6.39 21.44 7.79
N LYS A 80 -6.96 20.49 7.04
CA LYS A 80 -7.39 19.18 7.53
C LYS A 80 -6.59 18.07 6.86
N PHE A 81 -5.95 17.26 7.67
CA PHE A 81 -5.29 16.05 7.20
C PHE A 81 -6.32 14.95 6.96
N VAL A 82 -6.54 14.62 5.69
CA VAL A 82 -7.49 13.58 5.25
C VAL A 82 -6.70 12.45 4.61
N ARG A 83 -6.88 11.24 5.11
CA ARG A 83 -6.22 10.05 4.57
C ARG A 83 -6.74 9.71 3.18
N ILE A 84 -5.89 9.09 2.35
CA ILE A 84 -6.16 8.83 0.92
C ILE A 84 -7.45 8.03 0.69
N GLU A 85 -7.75 7.04 1.53
CA GLU A 85 -8.94 6.21 1.40
C GLU A 85 -10.24 7.00 1.58
N ARG A 86 -10.24 7.99 2.46
CA ARG A 86 -11.37 8.89 2.66
C ARG A 86 -11.43 9.95 1.58
N LEU A 87 -10.28 10.56 1.25
CA LEU A 87 -10.13 11.62 0.26
C LEU A 87 -10.68 11.20 -1.12
N VAL A 88 -10.40 9.98 -1.56
CA VAL A 88 -10.84 9.46 -2.87
C VAL A 88 -12.37 9.32 -2.92
N TYR A 89 -13.00 8.81 -1.87
CA TYR A 89 -14.47 8.67 -1.86
C TYR A 89 -15.21 9.99 -1.61
N GLU A 90 -14.63 10.92 -0.90
CA GLU A 90 -15.15 12.29 -0.80
C GLU A 90 -15.05 13.01 -2.15
N ALA A 91 -14.00 12.77 -2.94
CA ALA A 91 -13.88 13.27 -4.31
C ALA A 91 -14.99 12.70 -5.22
N ALA A 92 -15.37 11.41 -5.08
CA ALA A 92 -16.49 10.81 -5.80
C ALA A 92 -17.82 11.51 -5.50
N ALA A 93 -18.02 11.95 -4.26
CA ALA A 93 -19.22 12.67 -3.85
C ALA A 93 -19.24 14.12 -4.37
N LEU A 94 -18.08 14.81 -4.33
CA LEU A 94 -17.97 16.20 -4.75
C LEU A 94 -18.01 16.37 -6.28
N VAL A 95 -17.44 15.40 -7.03
CA VAL A 95 -17.37 15.40 -8.49
C VAL A 95 -17.88 14.04 -9.01
N PRO A 96 -19.21 13.88 -9.19
CA PRO A 96 -19.81 12.61 -9.60
C PRO A 96 -19.23 12.06 -10.91
N GLY A 97 -18.79 10.80 -10.88
CA GLY A 97 -18.22 10.12 -12.05
C GLY A 97 -16.71 10.34 -12.25
N LEU A 98 -16.07 11.23 -11.47
CA LEU A 98 -14.61 11.41 -11.53
C LEU A 98 -13.89 10.12 -11.13
N VAL A 99 -14.29 9.52 -10.04
CA VAL A 99 -13.80 8.23 -9.54
C VAL A 99 -14.99 7.34 -9.13
N PRO A 100 -14.81 6.02 -9.02
CA PRO A 100 -15.88 5.15 -8.59
C PRO A 100 -16.28 5.43 -7.14
N THR A 101 -17.55 5.24 -6.86
CA THR A 101 -18.07 5.21 -5.49
C THR A 101 -17.62 3.95 -4.77
N GLN A 102 -17.70 3.95 -3.44
CA GLN A 102 -17.40 2.75 -2.64
C GLN A 102 -18.27 1.56 -3.03
N ALA A 103 -19.55 1.79 -3.37
CA ALA A 103 -20.46 0.75 -3.84
C ALA A 103 -20.02 0.13 -5.17
N GLN A 104 -19.50 0.93 -6.10
CA GLN A 104 -19.00 0.44 -7.39
C GLN A 104 -17.72 -0.40 -7.21
N VAL A 105 -16.80 0.02 -6.35
CA VAL A 105 -15.61 -0.76 -6.01
C VAL A 105 -16.00 -2.08 -5.32
N ALA A 106 -16.94 -2.04 -4.38
CA ALA A 106 -17.43 -3.23 -3.70
C ALA A 106 -18.10 -4.22 -4.68
N ALA A 107 -18.85 -3.72 -5.66
CA ALA A 107 -19.46 -4.57 -6.69
C ALA A 107 -18.41 -5.27 -7.56
N GLU A 108 -17.33 -4.58 -7.98
CA GLU A 108 -16.24 -5.23 -8.71
C GLU A 108 -15.43 -6.19 -7.83
N ALA A 109 -15.37 -5.99 -6.52
CA ALA A 109 -14.68 -6.90 -5.61
C ALA A 109 -15.35 -8.29 -5.50
N GLU A 110 -16.57 -8.46 -5.98
CA GLU A 110 -17.24 -9.77 -6.10
C GLU A 110 -16.83 -10.55 -7.35
N LEU A 111 -16.11 -9.91 -8.28
CA LEU A 111 -15.61 -10.50 -9.51
C LEU A 111 -14.18 -10.97 -9.36
N ARG A 112 -13.76 -11.97 -10.15
CA ARG A 112 -12.34 -12.31 -10.28
C ARG A 112 -11.59 -11.14 -10.88
N GLN A 113 -10.32 -11.02 -10.57
CA GLN A 113 -9.48 -9.92 -11.07
C GLN A 113 -9.52 -9.79 -12.60
N SER A 114 -9.53 -10.90 -13.34
CA SER A 114 -9.59 -10.93 -14.80
C SER A 114 -10.94 -10.54 -15.38
N GLU A 115 -12.02 -10.55 -14.58
CA GLU A 115 -13.39 -10.28 -14.98
C GLU A 115 -13.81 -8.83 -14.74
N LYS A 116 -13.02 -8.07 -13.98
CA LYS A 116 -13.25 -6.66 -13.65
C LYS A 116 -13.13 -5.75 -14.88
N ASP A 117 -13.97 -4.76 -14.97
CA ASP A 117 -13.81 -3.65 -15.94
C ASP A 117 -12.74 -2.65 -15.54
N GLY A 118 -12.32 -2.68 -14.28
CA GLY A 118 -11.22 -1.88 -13.77
C GLY A 118 -11.62 -0.44 -13.44
N VAL A 119 -12.75 -0.24 -12.76
CA VAL A 119 -13.22 1.08 -12.33
C VAL A 119 -12.21 1.77 -11.39
N GLU A 120 -11.43 0.99 -10.64
CA GLU A 120 -10.42 1.49 -9.71
C GLU A 120 -9.21 2.18 -10.40
N ILE A 121 -9.04 1.99 -11.72
CA ILE A 121 -8.01 2.73 -12.49
C ILE A 121 -8.26 4.24 -12.41
N ASP A 122 -9.51 4.64 -12.33
CA ASP A 122 -9.90 6.05 -12.21
C ASP A 122 -9.47 6.66 -10.86
N GLN A 123 -9.43 5.87 -9.78
CA GLN A 123 -8.81 6.27 -8.51
C GLN A 123 -7.31 6.51 -8.67
N GLY A 124 -6.63 5.64 -9.44
CA GLY A 124 -5.21 5.80 -9.75
C GLY A 124 -4.91 7.10 -10.49
N ILE A 125 -5.78 7.51 -11.43
CA ILE A 125 -5.64 8.78 -12.15
C ILE A 125 -5.75 9.97 -11.18
N LEU A 126 -6.75 9.97 -10.29
CA LEU A 126 -6.90 11.01 -9.27
C LEU A 126 -5.69 11.08 -8.33
N CYS A 127 -5.30 9.95 -7.75
CA CYS A 127 -4.16 9.88 -6.84
C CYS A 127 -2.86 10.35 -7.49
N ASN A 128 -2.63 9.98 -8.76
CA ASN A 128 -1.47 10.45 -9.52
C ASN A 128 -1.44 11.97 -9.63
N GLN A 129 -2.58 12.62 -9.93
CA GLN A 129 -2.63 14.06 -10.07
C GLN A 129 -2.46 14.80 -8.74
N PHE A 130 -2.98 14.25 -7.63
CA PHE A 130 -2.75 14.82 -6.30
C PHE A 130 -1.29 14.70 -5.87
N LEU A 131 -0.68 13.52 -6.07
CA LEU A 131 0.71 13.27 -5.70
C LEU A 131 1.72 13.99 -6.61
N ALA A 132 1.34 14.33 -7.85
CA ALA A 132 2.19 15.08 -8.78
C ALA A 132 2.26 16.58 -8.47
N ASP A 133 1.27 17.14 -7.77
CA ASP A 133 1.32 18.50 -7.26
C ASP A 133 2.14 18.54 -5.97
N PRO A 134 3.25 19.31 -5.90
CA PRO A 134 4.14 19.27 -4.74
C PRO A 134 3.47 19.61 -3.41
N GLU A 135 2.58 20.60 -3.38
CA GLU A 135 1.91 21.01 -2.15
C GLU A 135 0.84 20.01 -1.72
N CYS A 136 0.02 19.53 -2.66
CA CYS A 136 -1.00 18.51 -2.39
C CYS A 136 -0.34 17.18 -2.01
N GLY A 137 0.70 16.78 -2.75
CA GLY A 137 1.41 15.51 -2.53
C GLY A 137 2.10 15.46 -1.18
N LEU A 138 2.83 16.52 -0.80
CA LEU A 138 3.48 16.58 0.52
C LEU A 138 2.44 16.59 1.64
N HIS A 139 1.35 17.35 1.50
CA HIS A 139 0.26 17.36 2.48
C HIS A 139 -0.40 15.98 2.63
N LEU A 140 -0.64 15.28 1.51
CA LEU A 140 -1.21 13.93 1.54
C LEU A 140 -0.24 12.92 2.16
N CYS A 141 1.04 12.97 1.80
CA CYS A 141 2.07 12.13 2.44
C CYS A 141 2.13 12.36 3.95
N HIS A 142 2.07 13.61 4.39
CA HIS A 142 2.03 13.96 5.80
C HIS A 142 0.77 13.38 6.49
N ALA A 143 -0.41 13.53 5.87
CA ALA A 143 -1.66 12.96 6.39
C ALA A 143 -1.59 11.44 6.58
N MET A 144 -0.88 10.74 5.68
CA MET A 144 -0.69 9.29 5.78
C MET A 144 0.36 8.86 6.82
N LEU A 145 1.26 9.76 7.20
CA LEU A 145 2.24 9.52 8.27
C LEU A 145 1.69 9.84 9.67
N LEU A 146 0.55 10.50 9.80
CA LEU A 146 -0.10 10.65 11.10
C LEU A 146 -0.54 9.30 11.66
N PRO A 147 -0.51 9.11 12.99
CA PRO A 147 -1.08 7.91 13.60
C PRO A 147 -2.52 7.70 13.17
N ARG A 148 -2.94 6.46 13.03
CA ARG A 148 -4.35 6.14 12.83
C ARG A 148 -5.16 6.53 14.08
N GLU A 149 -6.43 6.84 13.89
CA GLU A 149 -7.33 7.22 15.00
C GLU A 149 -7.37 6.15 16.09
N GLU A 150 -7.39 4.86 15.68
CA GLU A 150 -7.44 3.72 16.59
C GLU A 150 -6.14 3.50 17.39
N SER A 151 -5.03 4.09 16.94
CA SER A 151 -3.70 3.83 17.52
C SER A 151 -3.54 4.39 18.93
N SER A 152 -4.30 5.42 19.32
CA SER A 152 -4.27 5.97 20.66
C SER A 152 -4.76 4.96 21.71
N ASP A 153 -5.91 4.34 21.47
CA ASP A 153 -6.50 3.35 22.37
C ASP A 153 -5.67 2.05 22.38
N ALA A 154 -5.17 1.66 21.20
CA ALA A 154 -4.27 0.52 21.04
C ALA A 154 -2.98 0.70 21.85
N LEU A 155 -2.37 1.89 21.81
CA LEU A 155 -1.18 2.23 22.59
C LEU A 155 -1.45 2.15 24.10
N ALA A 156 -2.55 2.75 24.57
CA ALA A 156 -2.92 2.71 25.98
C ALA A 156 -3.09 1.27 26.49
N LYS A 157 -3.70 0.40 25.68
CA LYS A 157 -3.83 -1.03 25.98
C LYS A 157 -2.45 -1.72 26.01
N PHE A 158 -1.60 -1.49 25.01
CA PHE A 158 -0.27 -2.08 24.95
C PHE A 158 0.62 -1.65 26.12
N GLN A 159 0.58 -0.39 26.49
CA GLN A 159 1.36 0.13 27.64
C GLN A 159 0.96 -0.49 28.96
N ARG A 160 -0.32 -0.79 29.14
CA ARG A 160 -0.85 -1.43 30.36
C ARG A 160 -0.54 -2.91 30.40
N ASP A 161 -0.78 -3.62 29.28
CA ASP A 161 -0.80 -5.09 29.25
C ASP A 161 0.52 -5.71 28.74
N GLY A 162 1.41 -4.92 28.11
CA GLY A 162 2.64 -5.37 27.48
C GLY A 162 2.42 -6.21 26.22
N SER A 163 1.16 -6.38 25.81
CA SER A 163 0.76 -7.13 24.62
C SER A 163 -0.51 -6.54 24.01
N LEU A 164 -0.63 -6.66 22.70
CA LEU A 164 -1.78 -6.17 21.91
C LEU A 164 -2.08 -7.14 20.80
N ASP A 165 -3.28 -7.71 20.76
CA ASP A 165 -3.78 -8.53 19.67
C ASP A 165 -4.70 -7.68 18.77
N LEU A 166 -4.35 -7.62 17.49
CA LEU A 166 -5.07 -6.91 16.42
C LEU A 166 -5.63 -7.89 15.37
N GLY A 167 -5.70 -9.18 15.69
CA GLY A 167 -6.14 -10.24 14.79
C GLY A 167 -5.03 -10.69 13.83
N CYS A 168 -4.83 -9.97 12.73
CA CYS A 168 -3.79 -10.30 11.74
C CYS A 168 -2.42 -9.68 12.04
N ALA A 169 -2.27 -8.97 13.15
CA ALA A 169 -1.01 -8.50 13.71
C ALA A 169 -1.07 -8.56 15.23
N ARG A 170 0.09 -8.69 15.89
CA ARG A 170 0.22 -8.61 17.35
C ARG A 170 1.43 -7.78 17.70
N VAL A 171 1.36 -7.04 18.81
CA VAL A 171 2.51 -6.33 19.37
C VAL A 171 2.82 -6.91 20.74
N GLU A 172 4.06 -7.28 21.00
CA GLU A 172 4.52 -7.87 22.24
C GLU A 172 5.73 -7.10 22.76
N ARG A 173 5.77 -6.79 24.06
CA ARG A 173 6.97 -6.20 24.67
C ARG A 173 7.94 -7.31 25.08
N GLN A 174 9.16 -7.24 24.57
CA GLN A 174 10.23 -8.16 24.89
C GLN A 174 11.47 -7.35 25.32
N GLY A 175 11.68 -7.22 26.64
CA GLY A 175 12.72 -6.36 27.18
C GLY A 175 12.54 -4.92 26.74
N LYS A 176 13.51 -4.40 25.99
CA LYS A 176 13.50 -3.04 25.44
C LYS A 176 12.90 -2.92 24.01
N ALA A 177 12.42 -4.04 23.47
CA ALA A 177 11.84 -4.09 22.13
C ALA A 177 10.32 -4.15 22.16
N ALA A 178 9.66 -3.41 21.25
CA ALA A 178 8.29 -3.66 20.83
C ALA A 178 8.32 -4.55 19.57
N VAL A 179 7.86 -5.78 19.69
CA VAL A 179 7.88 -6.77 18.60
C VAL A 179 6.54 -6.79 17.90
N LEU A 180 6.49 -6.35 16.66
CA LEU A 180 5.34 -6.44 15.77
C LEU A 180 5.39 -7.78 15.01
N LEU A 181 4.43 -8.65 15.28
CA LEU A 181 4.27 -9.94 14.63
C LEU A 181 3.23 -9.85 13.52
N LEU A 182 3.62 -10.21 12.29
CA LEU A 182 2.70 -10.39 11.17
C LEU A 182 2.01 -11.76 11.35
N SER A 183 0.67 -11.77 11.54
CA SER A 183 -0.05 -12.95 12.04
C SER A 183 -1.15 -13.45 11.08
N ASN A 184 -1.04 -13.22 9.77
CA ASN A 184 -1.91 -13.84 8.78
C ASN A 184 -1.47 -15.29 8.48
N ARG A 185 -1.45 -16.10 9.54
CA ARG A 185 -0.80 -17.41 9.59
C ARG A 185 -1.33 -18.41 8.56
N ARG A 186 -2.64 -18.34 8.23
CA ARG A 186 -3.27 -19.21 7.22
C ARG A 186 -2.69 -18.99 5.82
N PHE A 187 -2.21 -17.78 5.54
CA PHE A 187 -1.66 -17.39 4.24
C PHE A 187 -0.15 -17.07 4.34
N LEU A 188 0.58 -17.78 5.22
CA LEU A 188 2.04 -17.61 5.37
C LEU A 188 2.42 -16.17 5.69
N ASN A 189 1.65 -15.50 6.53
CA ASN A 189 1.79 -14.09 6.91
C ASN A 189 1.80 -13.13 5.70
N SER A 190 1.07 -13.49 4.63
CA SER A 190 0.89 -12.60 3.47
C SER A 190 -0.02 -11.43 3.80
N GLU A 191 0.09 -10.40 2.97
CA GLU A 191 -0.61 -9.12 3.13
C GLU A 191 -1.92 -9.08 2.33
N ASP A 192 -2.99 -8.64 2.96
CA ASP A 192 -4.32 -8.44 2.37
C ASP A 192 -5.14 -7.41 3.16
N ASN A 193 -6.43 -7.27 2.85
CA ASN A 193 -7.30 -6.30 3.51
C ASN A 193 -7.37 -6.49 5.04
N ALA A 194 -7.30 -7.73 5.52
CA ALA A 194 -7.38 -8.01 6.95
C ALA A 194 -6.11 -7.59 7.69
N THR A 195 -4.97 -7.59 7.00
CA THR A 195 -3.68 -7.21 7.62
C THR A 195 -3.46 -5.72 7.64
N GLN A 196 -4.05 -4.94 6.71
CA GLN A 196 -3.69 -3.56 6.43
C GLN A 196 -3.78 -2.65 7.66
N ALA A 197 -4.96 -2.52 8.25
CA ALA A 197 -5.15 -1.67 9.42
C ALA A 197 -4.40 -2.22 10.65
N ALA A 198 -4.45 -3.54 10.87
CA ALA A 198 -3.80 -4.19 11.99
C ALA A 198 -2.28 -3.96 11.99
N THR A 199 -1.63 -4.09 10.84
CA THR A 199 -0.18 -3.90 10.72
C THR A 199 0.20 -2.43 10.90
N GLU A 200 -0.57 -1.50 10.33
CA GLU A 200 -0.32 -0.06 10.47
C GLU A 200 -0.52 0.42 11.91
N ILE A 201 -1.60 0.00 12.59
CA ILE A 201 -1.82 0.29 14.02
C ILE A 201 -0.70 -0.29 14.87
N GLY A 202 -0.28 -1.52 14.58
CA GLY A 202 0.85 -2.16 15.25
C GLY A 202 2.15 -1.36 15.11
N ALA A 203 2.42 -0.84 13.91
CA ALA A 203 3.57 0.04 13.68
C ALA A 203 3.47 1.35 14.44
N ASP A 204 2.29 2.00 14.43
CA ASP A 204 2.04 3.23 15.22
C ASP A 204 2.32 2.98 16.70
N VAL A 205 1.82 1.87 17.25
CA VAL A 205 2.03 1.49 18.65
C VAL A 205 3.52 1.27 18.96
N CYS A 206 4.25 0.56 18.09
CA CYS A 206 5.69 0.36 18.28
C CYS A 206 6.46 1.68 18.27
N ILE A 207 6.12 2.62 17.38
CA ILE A 207 6.79 3.91 17.28
C ILE A 207 6.47 4.79 18.49
N LEU A 208 5.22 4.82 18.92
CA LEU A 208 4.73 5.69 20.01
C LEU A 208 5.08 5.18 21.41
N ASP A 209 5.36 3.88 21.57
CA ASP A 209 5.67 3.33 22.88
C ASP A 209 7.03 3.80 23.40
N ARG A 210 7.00 4.66 24.41
CA ARG A 210 8.21 5.22 25.04
C ARG A 210 8.95 4.25 25.97
N GLN A 211 8.34 3.11 26.30
CA GLN A 211 8.98 2.08 27.14
C GLN A 211 9.87 1.15 26.32
N SER A 212 9.71 1.14 25.01
CA SER A 212 10.54 0.38 24.08
C SER A 212 11.56 1.30 23.39
N GLU A 213 12.81 0.85 23.27
CA GLU A 213 13.89 1.58 22.61
C GLU A 213 13.93 1.28 21.11
N VAL A 214 13.57 0.07 20.70
CA VAL A 214 13.55 -0.41 19.31
C VAL A 214 12.25 -1.10 18.97
N ALA A 215 11.92 -1.12 17.67
CA ALA A 215 10.85 -1.93 17.12
C ALA A 215 11.44 -3.12 16.35
N VAL A 216 10.83 -4.29 16.51
CA VAL A 216 11.21 -5.51 15.77
C VAL A 216 10.02 -5.94 14.93
N LEU A 217 10.22 -6.13 13.64
CA LEU A 217 9.23 -6.73 12.75
C LEU A 217 9.59 -8.19 12.48
N ARG A 218 8.62 -9.07 12.70
CA ARG A 218 8.82 -10.52 12.57
C ARG A 218 7.56 -11.21 12.06
N GLY A 219 7.68 -12.33 11.39
CA GLY A 219 6.54 -13.17 11.06
C GLY A 219 6.14 -14.10 12.22
N ASP A 220 4.85 -14.38 12.33
CA ASP A 220 4.35 -15.34 13.32
C ASP A 220 4.56 -16.80 12.88
N VAL A 221 4.40 -17.73 13.79
CA VAL A 221 4.53 -19.18 13.55
C VAL A 221 3.36 -19.68 12.72
N VAL A 222 3.64 -20.37 11.63
CA VAL A 222 2.63 -21.02 10.78
C VAL A 222 2.15 -22.31 11.44
N PRO A 223 0.83 -22.49 11.64
CA PRO A 223 0.32 -23.63 12.41
C PRO A 223 0.26 -24.96 11.62
N GLU A 224 0.21 -24.91 10.29
CA GLU A 224 -0.06 -26.09 9.46
C GLU A 224 0.66 -26.04 8.10
N GLY A 225 0.63 -27.15 7.36
CA GLY A 225 1.21 -27.27 6.02
C GLY A 225 2.72 -27.43 6.02
N LYS A 226 3.34 -27.14 4.89
CA LYS A 226 4.80 -27.35 4.65
C LYS A 226 5.68 -26.62 5.67
N TYR A 227 5.21 -25.52 6.21
CA TYR A 227 5.97 -24.66 7.12
C TYR A 227 5.44 -24.72 8.56
N ALA A 228 4.67 -25.74 8.90
CA ALA A 228 4.13 -25.93 10.25
C ALA A 228 5.24 -25.86 11.31
N GLY A 229 4.99 -25.09 12.37
CA GLY A 229 5.94 -24.88 13.47
C GLY A 229 7.09 -23.90 13.16
N ARG A 230 7.21 -23.42 11.92
CA ARG A 230 8.22 -22.42 11.53
C ARG A 230 7.63 -21.01 11.54
N ARG A 231 8.46 -20.03 11.87
CA ARG A 231 8.16 -18.64 11.56
C ARG A 231 8.38 -18.39 10.08
N VAL A 232 7.45 -17.69 9.45
CA VAL A 232 7.57 -17.22 8.08
C VAL A 232 7.48 -15.70 8.12
N TYR A 233 8.51 -15.00 7.65
CA TYR A 233 8.54 -13.56 7.74
C TYR A 233 7.34 -12.92 7.02
N ASN A 234 7.25 -13.07 5.69
CA ASN A 234 6.13 -12.57 4.90
C ASN A 234 6.13 -13.17 3.49
N ALA A 235 5.00 -13.70 3.04
CA ALA A 235 4.84 -14.26 1.69
C ALA A 235 4.44 -13.21 0.62
N GLY A 236 4.46 -11.91 0.95
CA GLY A 236 4.02 -10.86 0.05
C GLY A 236 2.51 -10.72 0.02
N ILE A 237 1.98 -10.13 -1.06
CA ILE A 237 0.54 -9.95 -1.23
C ILE A 237 -0.17 -11.30 -1.33
N ASN A 238 -1.34 -11.41 -0.73
CA ASN A 238 -2.17 -12.61 -0.79
C ASN A 238 -2.69 -12.85 -2.22
N LEU A 239 -1.97 -13.68 -2.98
CA LEU A 239 -2.28 -13.97 -4.39
C LEU A 239 -3.65 -14.64 -4.56
N THR A 240 -4.13 -15.39 -3.57
CA THR A 240 -5.48 -15.96 -3.58
C THR A 240 -6.52 -14.85 -3.55
N HIS A 241 -6.39 -13.89 -2.64
CA HIS A 241 -7.30 -12.75 -2.56
C HIS A 241 -7.16 -11.84 -3.79
N LEU A 242 -5.96 -11.66 -4.32
CA LEU A 242 -5.74 -10.91 -5.56
C LEU A 242 -6.45 -11.58 -6.75
N TYR A 243 -6.29 -12.91 -6.94
CA TYR A 243 -6.95 -13.66 -8.00
C TYR A 243 -8.48 -13.53 -7.95
N TYR A 244 -9.05 -13.59 -6.75
CA TYR A 244 -10.49 -13.40 -6.55
C TYR A 244 -10.93 -11.94 -6.49
N GLY A 245 -10.08 -10.99 -6.89
CA GLY A 245 -10.44 -9.57 -6.99
C GLY A 245 -10.69 -8.87 -5.64
N LYS A 246 -10.26 -9.45 -4.53
CA LYS A 246 -10.54 -8.93 -3.17
C LYS A 246 -9.58 -7.84 -2.72
N ILE A 247 -8.46 -7.61 -3.42
CA ILE A 247 -7.50 -6.57 -3.10
C ILE A 247 -7.81 -5.32 -3.93
N PRO A 248 -8.31 -4.22 -3.34
CA PRO A 248 -8.59 -2.99 -4.07
C PRO A 248 -7.31 -2.22 -4.40
N PHE A 249 -7.38 -1.37 -5.42
CA PHE A 249 -6.24 -0.53 -5.84
C PHE A 249 -5.69 0.33 -4.69
N LEU A 250 -6.55 0.97 -3.91
CA LEU A 250 -6.13 1.84 -2.80
C LEU A 250 -5.34 1.09 -1.72
N TRP A 251 -5.50 -0.23 -1.61
CA TRP A 251 -4.75 -1.05 -0.67
C TRP A 251 -3.23 -0.85 -0.83
N PHE A 252 -2.75 -0.80 -2.06
CA PHE A 252 -1.31 -0.61 -2.34
C PHE A 252 -0.81 0.76 -1.86
N LEU A 253 -1.57 1.82 -2.12
CA LEU A 253 -1.20 3.17 -1.70
C LEU A 253 -1.28 3.35 -0.17
N ILE A 254 -2.32 2.83 0.47
CA ILE A 254 -2.47 2.88 1.93
C ILE A 254 -1.31 2.14 2.60
N ARG A 255 -0.95 0.96 2.09
CA ARG A 255 0.17 0.19 2.60
C ARG A 255 1.50 0.95 2.50
N ASP A 256 1.82 1.44 1.30
CA ASP A 256 3.13 2.04 1.05
C ASP A 256 3.26 3.44 1.67
N MET A 257 2.22 4.26 1.58
CA MET A 257 2.22 5.62 2.17
C MET A 257 2.00 5.61 3.69
N GLY A 258 1.30 4.60 4.22
CA GLY A 258 1.06 4.38 5.65
C GLY A 258 2.15 3.50 6.26
N PHE A 259 1.86 2.20 6.45
CA PHE A 259 2.70 1.27 7.21
C PHE A 259 4.19 1.33 6.83
N VAL A 260 4.52 1.13 5.54
CA VAL A 260 5.93 1.03 5.11
C VAL A 260 6.64 2.38 5.23
N ASN A 261 5.97 3.48 4.89
CA ASN A 261 6.55 4.81 5.01
C ASN A 261 6.74 5.25 6.47
N LYS A 262 5.83 4.83 7.37
CA LYS A 262 5.98 5.06 8.82
C LYS A 262 7.18 4.33 9.42
N MET A 263 7.44 3.10 8.97
CA MET A 263 8.67 2.40 9.35
C MET A 263 9.92 3.16 8.91
N PHE A 264 9.90 3.72 7.70
CA PHE A 264 11.05 4.38 7.10
C PHE A 264 11.29 5.82 7.59
N ARG A 265 10.21 6.58 7.87
CA ARG A 265 10.30 8.02 8.18
C ARG A 265 9.78 8.38 9.57
N GLY A 266 9.24 7.42 10.30
CA GLY A 266 8.53 7.70 11.53
C GLY A 266 7.13 8.28 11.30
N LEU A 267 6.51 8.74 12.39
CA LEU A 267 5.20 9.37 12.40
C LEU A 267 5.33 10.88 12.25
N ALA A 268 4.48 11.46 11.42
CA ALA A 268 4.33 12.90 11.36
C ALA A 268 3.65 13.43 12.62
N ARG A 269 3.85 14.71 12.89
CA ARG A 269 3.17 15.45 13.96
C ARG A 269 2.14 16.39 13.36
N PRO A 270 0.94 16.51 13.95
CA PRO A 270 -0.13 17.34 13.40
C PRO A 270 0.16 18.85 13.47
N ASP A 271 1.16 19.26 14.26
CA ASP A 271 1.57 20.64 14.49
C ASP A 271 2.81 21.05 13.67
N VAL A 272 3.32 20.15 12.83
CA VAL A 272 4.48 20.40 11.93
C VAL A 272 4.00 20.62 10.50
N ALA A 273 4.67 21.53 9.78
CA ALA A 273 4.33 21.84 8.40
C ALA A 273 4.62 20.63 7.46
N PRO A 274 3.71 20.30 6.52
CA PRO A 274 3.86 19.16 5.63
C PRO A 274 5.07 19.21 4.68
N ASP A 275 5.63 20.39 4.42
CA ASP A 275 6.77 20.61 3.55
C ASP A 275 8.13 20.39 4.24
N GLU A 276 8.14 20.19 5.53
CA GLU A 276 9.36 19.84 6.27
C GLU A 276 9.71 18.36 6.08
N VAL A 277 10.34 18.03 4.97
CA VAL A 277 10.70 16.65 4.58
C VAL A 277 11.68 15.99 5.59
N ALA A 278 12.50 16.78 6.24
CA ALA A 278 13.43 16.37 7.31
C ALA A 278 12.90 16.79 8.69
N GLY A 279 11.61 17.08 8.78
CA GLY A 279 11.00 17.68 9.94
C GLY A 279 10.97 16.78 11.16
N ASP A 280 10.40 17.32 12.21
CA ASP A 280 10.33 16.77 13.55
C ASP A 280 9.37 15.56 13.62
N SER A 281 9.79 14.43 13.05
CA SER A 281 9.05 13.16 13.10
C SER A 281 9.33 12.40 14.39
N ILE A 282 8.38 11.52 14.76
CA ILE A 282 8.56 10.57 15.87
C ILE A 282 9.09 9.28 15.27
N GLU A 283 10.36 9.00 15.47
CA GLU A 283 11.03 7.85 14.88
C GLU A 283 11.27 6.71 15.89
N LYS A 284 11.42 5.51 15.36
CA LYS A 284 11.85 4.33 16.08
C LYS A 284 12.75 3.52 15.15
N LEU A 285 13.88 3.02 15.63
CA LEU A 285 14.71 2.09 14.88
C LEU A 285 13.99 0.77 14.66
N TRP A 286 14.01 0.26 13.43
CA TRP A 286 13.35 -0.98 13.04
C TRP A 286 14.34 -2.08 12.71
N ILE A 287 14.21 -3.20 13.41
CA ILE A 287 14.91 -4.45 13.12
C ILE A 287 13.93 -5.40 12.45
N SER A 288 14.23 -5.90 11.24
CA SER A 288 13.48 -7.00 10.63
C SER A 288 14.18 -8.33 10.90
N ALA A 289 13.43 -9.32 11.42
CA ALA A 289 13.93 -10.67 11.64
C ALA A 289 13.37 -11.64 10.59
N VAL A 290 14.17 -11.96 9.58
CA VAL A 290 13.79 -12.77 8.42
C VAL A 290 13.98 -14.24 8.70
N GLU A 291 12.88 -14.96 8.85
CA GLU A 291 12.88 -16.40 9.01
C GLU A 291 12.13 -17.05 7.83
N THR A 292 12.67 -18.14 7.34
CA THR A 292 12.17 -18.93 6.21
C THR A 292 12.22 -18.17 4.88
N PHE A 293 11.49 -17.10 4.72
CA PHE A 293 11.56 -16.24 3.51
C PHE A 293 10.86 -14.88 3.66
N ALA A 294 11.28 -13.95 2.79
CA ALA A 294 10.63 -12.70 2.48
C ALA A 294 10.33 -12.64 0.98
N ILE A 295 9.06 -12.65 0.58
CA ILE A 295 8.64 -12.68 -0.82
C ILE A 295 7.88 -11.39 -1.16
N GLY A 296 8.12 -10.81 -2.34
CA GLY A 296 7.38 -9.68 -2.86
C GLY A 296 7.31 -8.51 -1.88
N GLY A 297 6.11 -8.23 -1.33
CA GLY A 297 5.89 -7.21 -0.29
C GLY A 297 6.78 -7.38 0.93
N GLY A 298 7.00 -8.63 1.37
CA GLY A 298 7.90 -8.94 2.48
C GLY A 298 9.35 -8.52 2.19
N CYS A 299 9.84 -8.77 0.98
CA CYS A 299 11.17 -8.29 0.57
C CYS A 299 11.25 -6.76 0.52
N GLN A 300 10.17 -6.08 0.12
CA GLN A 300 10.12 -4.62 0.10
C GLN A 300 10.25 -4.00 1.50
N ILE A 301 9.63 -4.61 2.51
CA ILE A 301 9.68 -4.14 3.89
C ILE A 301 11.12 -4.11 4.43
N LEU A 302 11.93 -5.11 4.08
CA LEU A 302 13.35 -5.16 4.48
C LEU A 302 14.14 -3.94 4.01
N LEU A 303 13.75 -3.36 2.87
CA LEU A 303 14.40 -2.17 2.31
C LEU A 303 14.00 -0.88 3.04
N ALA A 304 13.03 -0.94 3.95
CA ALA A 304 12.59 0.16 4.80
C ALA A 304 13.07 0.04 6.24
N SER A 305 13.53 -1.14 6.66
CA SER A 305 14.10 -1.38 7.99
C SER A 305 15.51 -0.80 8.11
N ASP A 306 15.91 -0.46 9.32
CA ASP A 306 17.26 0.06 9.64
C ASP A 306 18.29 -1.05 9.79
N PHE A 307 17.85 -2.25 10.24
CA PHE A 307 18.71 -3.40 10.45
C PHE A 307 17.96 -4.70 10.13
N ASN A 308 18.59 -5.60 9.39
CA ASN A 308 18.01 -6.88 8.98
C ASN A 308 18.81 -8.06 9.53
N ILE A 309 18.18 -8.85 10.41
CA ILE A 309 18.68 -10.13 10.89
C ILE A 309 18.02 -11.22 10.05
N ALA A 310 18.77 -12.19 9.56
CA ALA A 310 18.21 -13.30 8.78
C ALA A 310 18.72 -14.66 9.24
N GLY A 311 17.85 -15.66 9.18
CA GLY A 311 18.26 -17.04 9.28
C GLY A 311 19.09 -17.46 8.06
N ARG A 312 20.15 -18.24 8.28
CA ARG A 312 21.04 -18.73 7.22
C ARG A 312 20.29 -19.52 6.14
N ASP A 313 19.20 -20.18 6.51
CA ASP A 313 18.34 -20.94 5.59
C ASP A 313 17.23 -20.12 4.95
N ALA A 314 17.17 -18.81 5.23
CA ALA A 314 16.16 -17.92 4.68
C ALA A 314 16.55 -17.38 3.30
N TYR A 315 15.54 -16.95 2.54
CA TYR A 315 15.75 -16.34 1.23
C TYR A 315 14.77 -15.20 0.95
N MET A 316 15.13 -14.38 -0.03
CA MET A 316 14.34 -13.27 -0.55
C MET A 316 14.06 -13.47 -2.04
N THR A 317 12.89 -13.01 -2.51
CA THR A 317 12.57 -12.96 -3.94
C THR A 317 11.51 -11.91 -4.25
N LEU A 318 11.57 -11.36 -5.48
CA LEU A 318 10.62 -10.37 -6.00
C LEU A 318 9.99 -10.89 -7.30
N PRO A 319 8.99 -11.78 -7.24
CA PRO A 319 8.44 -12.45 -8.43
C PRO A 319 7.48 -11.55 -9.24
N ALA A 320 7.84 -10.27 -9.42
CA ALA A 320 7.02 -9.23 -10.02
C ALA A 320 6.55 -9.56 -11.43
N ARG A 321 7.45 -10.09 -12.27
CA ARG A 321 7.14 -10.47 -13.65
C ARG A 321 6.11 -11.59 -13.71
N LYS A 322 6.31 -12.64 -12.92
CA LYS A 322 5.40 -13.80 -12.87
C LYS A 322 4.02 -13.44 -12.36
N GLU A 323 3.98 -12.60 -11.35
CA GLU A 323 2.74 -12.21 -10.69
C GLU A 323 2.05 -11.03 -11.41
N GLY A 324 2.72 -10.36 -12.35
CA GLY A 324 2.19 -9.18 -13.03
C GLY A 324 2.02 -7.96 -12.11
N ILE A 325 2.77 -7.90 -11.01
CA ILE A 325 2.69 -6.85 -9.99
C ILE A 325 3.95 -6.02 -10.01
N ILE A 326 3.82 -4.70 -9.99
CA ILE A 326 4.96 -3.79 -9.87
C ILE A 326 5.53 -3.91 -8.44
N PRO A 327 6.85 -4.12 -8.27
CA PRO A 327 7.45 -4.30 -6.95
C PRO A 327 7.63 -2.97 -6.19
N ALA A 328 6.71 -2.03 -6.33
CA ALA A 328 6.57 -0.76 -5.61
C ALA A 328 7.91 -0.09 -5.29
N MET A 329 8.21 0.18 -4.02
CA MET A 329 9.43 0.85 -3.59
C MET A 329 10.72 0.07 -3.90
N ALA A 330 10.66 -1.25 -4.13
CA ALA A 330 11.84 -2.02 -4.49
C ALA A 330 12.48 -1.55 -5.81
N ASN A 331 11.68 -0.99 -6.74
CA ASN A 331 12.21 -0.37 -7.96
C ASN A 331 13.18 0.79 -7.68
N LEU A 332 12.98 1.50 -6.57
CA LEU A 332 13.77 2.68 -6.21
C LEU A 332 14.84 2.38 -5.14
N ARG A 333 14.58 1.39 -4.27
CA ARG A 333 15.43 1.15 -3.11
C ARG A 333 16.37 -0.03 -3.26
N LEU A 334 15.96 -1.14 -3.89
CA LEU A 334 16.79 -2.34 -3.97
C LEU A 334 18.17 -2.06 -4.61
N GLN A 335 18.21 -1.21 -5.63
CA GLN A 335 19.47 -0.82 -6.28
C GLN A 335 20.47 -0.12 -5.36
N ARG A 336 20.00 0.49 -4.27
CA ARG A 336 20.87 1.14 -3.27
C ARG A 336 21.64 0.12 -2.42
N PHE A 337 21.09 -1.08 -2.27
CA PHE A 337 21.70 -2.18 -1.53
C PHE A 337 22.58 -3.04 -2.43
N VAL A 338 22.07 -3.47 -3.59
CA VAL A 338 22.72 -4.50 -4.42
C VAL A 338 23.23 -3.99 -5.76
N GLY A 339 23.07 -2.69 -6.06
CA GLY A 339 23.36 -2.10 -7.36
C GLY A 339 22.33 -2.42 -8.43
N ASP A 340 22.29 -1.61 -9.49
CA ASP A 340 21.26 -1.65 -10.54
C ASP A 340 21.16 -3.02 -11.25
N ARG A 341 22.30 -3.64 -11.56
CA ARG A 341 22.33 -4.91 -12.32
C ARG A 341 21.66 -6.06 -11.56
N LEU A 342 21.96 -6.21 -10.29
CA LEU A 342 21.38 -7.26 -9.45
C LEU A 342 19.92 -6.95 -9.11
N ALA A 343 19.57 -5.68 -8.89
CA ALA A 343 18.18 -5.27 -8.69
C ALA A 343 17.30 -5.63 -9.90
N ARG A 344 17.78 -5.38 -11.15
CA ARG A 344 17.09 -5.79 -12.37
C ARG A 344 16.93 -7.30 -12.47
N GLN A 345 17.97 -8.07 -12.11
CA GLN A 345 17.89 -9.54 -12.11
C GLN A 345 16.86 -10.03 -11.09
N ALA A 346 16.82 -9.46 -9.90
CA ALA A 346 15.85 -9.83 -8.88
C ALA A 346 14.41 -9.56 -9.33
N ILE A 347 14.15 -8.39 -9.94
CA ILE A 347 12.82 -7.95 -10.32
C ILE A 347 12.36 -8.58 -11.64
N MET A 348 13.20 -8.59 -12.68
CA MET A 348 12.80 -9.00 -14.03
C MET A 348 12.98 -10.49 -14.29
N TYR A 349 13.89 -11.15 -13.58
CA TYR A 349 14.20 -12.57 -13.73
C TYR A 349 13.88 -13.41 -12.50
N GLU A 350 13.22 -12.81 -11.52
CA GLU A 350 12.78 -13.49 -10.28
C GLU A 350 13.94 -14.18 -9.54
N ARG A 351 15.12 -13.56 -9.61
CA ARG A 351 16.31 -14.14 -8.98
C ARG A 351 16.06 -14.32 -7.49
N ARG A 352 16.13 -15.57 -7.04
CA ARG A 352 16.14 -15.89 -5.62
C ARG A 352 17.48 -15.46 -5.02
N ILE A 353 17.42 -14.76 -3.89
CA ILE A 353 18.57 -14.28 -3.15
C ILE A 353 18.58 -15.04 -1.81
N GLU A 354 19.50 -15.97 -1.65
CA GLU A 354 19.72 -16.62 -0.36
C GLU A 354 20.32 -15.60 0.62
N CYS A 355 19.77 -15.51 1.83
CA CYS A 355 20.25 -14.52 2.82
C CYS A 355 21.72 -14.72 3.17
N ASP A 356 22.23 -15.95 3.15
CA ASP A 356 23.65 -16.29 3.41
C ASP A 356 24.57 -16.11 2.18
N SER A 357 24.05 -15.67 1.04
CA SER A 357 24.88 -15.36 -0.14
C SER A 357 25.53 -13.97 -0.01
N GLU A 358 26.58 -13.72 -0.82
CA GLU A 358 27.19 -12.40 -0.92
C GLU A 358 26.17 -11.29 -1.20
N VAL A 359 25.22 -11.54 -2.10
CA VAL A 359 24.14 -10.58 -2.43
C VAL A 359 23.16 -10.44 -1.27
N GLY A 360 22.81 -11.54 -0.60
CA GLY A 360 21.94 -11.53 0.58
C GLY A 360 22.50 -10.69 1.72
N ARG A 361 23.81 -10.79 1.95
CA ARG A 361 24.55 -10.01 2.96
C ARG A 361 24.72 -8.52 2.63
N MET A 362 24.34 -8.10 1.43
CA MET A 362 24.21 -6.67 1.09
C MET A 362 22.86 -6.08 1.57
N ILE A 363 21.90 -6.94 1.92
CA ILE A 363 20.57 -6.55 2.43
C ILE A 363 20.42 -6.92 3.89
N CYS A 364 20.98 -8.07 4.30
CA CYS A 364 20.92 -8.57 5.67
C CYS A 364 22.23 -8.25 6.39
N ASP A 365 22.13 -7.49 7.47
CA ASP A 365 23.27 -7.02 8.26
C ASP A 365 23.88 -8.17 9.07
N GLU A 366 23.05 -9.04 9.65
CA GLU A 366 23.47 -10.27 10.31
C GLU A 366 22.75 -11.48 9.75
N VAL A 367 23.52 -12.54 9.47
CA VAL A 367 22.99 -13.84 9.05
C VAL A 367 23.50 -14.91 9.99
N VAL A 368 22.57 -15.50 10.76
CA VAL A 368 22.86 -16.42 11.85
C VAL A 368 22.16 -17.77 11.68
N ALA A 369 22.47 -18.75 12.48
CA ALA A 369 21.70 -19.99 12.49
C ALA A 369 20.25 -19.69 12.96
N PRO A 370 19.23 -20.42 12.45
CA PRO A 370 17.84 -20.14 12.81
C PRO A 370 17.56 -20.11 14.32
N GLU A 371 18.22 -20.95 15.07
CA GLU A 371 18.14 -21.05 16.54
C GLU A 371 18.78 -19.87 17.28
N GLU A 372 19.62 -19.08 16.62
CA GLU A 372 20.32 -17.93 17.20
C GLU A 372 19.56 -16.60 17.00
N ILE A 373 18.48 -16.59 16.21
CA ILE A 373 17.77 -15.34 15.86
C ILE A 373 17.25 -14.63 17.11
N ASP A 374 16.63 -15.34 18.05
CA ASP A 374 16.09 -14.75 19.29
C ASP A 374 17.19 -14.11 20.14
N ALA A 375 18.34 -14.77 20.26
CA ALA A 375 19.50 -14.26 21.00
C ALA A 375 20.10 -13.02 20.27
N THR A 376 20.11 -13.05 18.94
CA THR A 376 20.62 -11.95 18.13
C THR A 376 19.73 -10.70 18.23
N ILE A 377 18.40 -10.89 18.22
CA ILE A 377 17.43 -9.79 18.44
C ILE A 377 17.62 -9.17 19.83
N THR A 378 17.91 -9.98 20.83
CA THR A 378 18.08 -9.53 22.23
C THR A 378 19.38 -8.75 22.46
N ARG A 379 20.43 -9.06 21.70
CA ARG A 379 21.75 -8.39 21.76
C ARG A 379 21.68 -7.00 21.15
#